data_ad85763d41c8dfe772ec512827cf2802
#
_entry.id   ad85763d41c8dfe772ec512827cf2802
#
_cell.length_a   1.000
_cell.length_b   1.000
_cell.length_c   1.000
_cell.angle_alpha   90.00
_cell.angle_beta   90.00
_cell.angle_gamma   90.00
#
_symmetry.space_group_name_H-M   'P 1'
#
loop_
_entity.id
_entity.type
_entity.pdbx_description
1 polymer ?
#
loop_
_entity_poly.entity_id
_entity_poly.type
_entity_poly.pdbx_seq_one_letter_code
_entity_poly.pdbx_strand_id
1 'polypeptide(L)'
;MHELVHALQDQYVNLDSLEHIEGDDDRAAAVQAVIEGEATYEQVFIMAGGSGNLAAQLPGGWESMRASIREAQQNQPIFSSAPMVIQETLLFPYINGADFVRRFKAQRPGKLPLDSLPVSTEQLMHDSAYFGKHPDVPSEIALPPIAGVVDENNFGEFGTRLFLFRHTKDQDRSIRASNGWDGD
;
A
#
# COMPACT_ATOMS: atom_id res chain seq x y z
N MET A 1 -10.54 -0.18 -17.63
CA MET A 1 -11.35 0.33 -16.49
C MET A 1 -10.45 0.98 -15.45
N HIS A 2 -9.37 0.35 -15.07
CA HIS A 2 -8.35 0.87 -14.14
C HIS A 2 -7.89 2.30 -14.51
N GLU A 3 -7.42 2.49 -15.74
CA GLU A 3 -6.98 3.81 -16.25
C GLU A 3 -8.07 4.89 -16.25
N LEU A 4 -9.35 4.50 -16.35
CA LEU A 4 -10.45 5.45 -16.24
C LEU A 4 -10.64 5.97 -14.81
N VAL A 5 -10.29 5.17 -13.81
CA VAL A 5 -10.32 5.61 -12.42
C VAL A 5 -9.22 6.66 -12.20
N HIS A 6 -8.00 6.43 -12.71
CA HIS A 6 -6.93 7.44 -12.65
C HIS A 6 -7.33 8.74 -13.33
N ALA A 7 -7.97 8.67 -14.51
CA ALA A 7 -8.49 9.86 -15.18
C ALA A 7 -9.57 10.61 -14.38
N LEU A 8 -10.31 9.92 -13.51
CA LEU A 8 -11.25 10.56 -12.58
C LEU A 8 -10.52 11.13 -11.35
N GLN A 9 -9.59 10.38 -10.77
CA GLN A 9 -8.77 10.84 -9.65
C GLN A 9 -8.07 12.16 -9.98
N ASP A 10 -7.47 12.26 -11.18
CA ASP A 10 -6.76 13.45 -11.63
C ASP A 10 -7.65 14.70 -11.81
N GLN A 11 -8.98 14.52 -11.89
CA GLN A 11 -9.93 15.64 -11.89
C GLN A 11 -10.19 16.21 -10.50
N TYR A 12 -9.91 15.46 -9.42
CA TYR A 12 -10.13 15.88 -8.04
C TYR A 12 -8.84 16.31 -7.35
N VAL A 13 -7.74 15.65 -7.68
CA VAL A 13 -6.42 15.91 -7.11
C VAL A 13 -5.38 15.90 -8.23
N ASN A 14 -4.33 16.68 -8.09
CA ASN A 14 -3.20 16.62 -9.02
C ASN A 14 -2.35 15.39 -8.68
N LEU A 15 -2.49 14.30 -9.45
CA LEU A 15 -1.77 13.06 -9.22
C LEU A 15 -0.25 13.24 -9.34
N ASP A 16 0.22 14.03 -10.31
CA ASP A 16 1.66 14.32 -10.46
C ASP A 16 2.26 14.90 -9.16
N SER A 17 1.52 15.76 -8.46
CA SER A 17 1.98 16.34 -7.19
C SER A 17 1.99 15.32 -6.05
N LEU A 18 1.12 14.33 -6.09
CA LEU A 18 1.06 13.27 -5.08
C LEU A 18 2.14 12.19 -5.29
N GLU A 19 2.56 11.97 -6.53
CA GLU A 19 3.59 11.00 -6.88
C GLU A 19 5.01 11.55 -6.67
N HIS A 20 5.18 12.87 -6.56
CA HIS A 20 6.48 13.52 -6.34
C HIS A 20 6.71 13.85 -4.87
N ILE A 21 6.87 12.81 -4.05
CA ILE A 21 7.28 12.92 -2.64
C ILE A 21 8.77 12.59 -2.57
N GLU A 22 9.60 13.59 -2.29
CA GLU A 22 11.05 13.42 -2.18
C GLU A 22 11.47 13.21 -0.73
N GLY A 23 12.44 12.34 -0.47
CA GLY A 23 13.03 12.11 0.84
C GLY A 23 12.12 11.36 1.84
N ASP A 24 11.02 10.77 1.37
CA ASP A 24 10.09 10.00 2.18
C ASP A 24 9.46 8.86 1.35
N ASP A 25 10.25 7.83 1.05
CA ASP A 25 9.81 6.70 0.22
C ASP A 25 8.69 5.89 0.87
N ASP A 26 8.62 5.83 2.18
CA ASP A 26 7.55 5.13 2.88
C ASP A 26 6.20 5.83 2.67
N ARG A 27 6.17 7.13 2.81
CA ARG A 27 4.99 7.94 2.52
C ARG A 27 4.62 7.89 1.04
N ALA A 28 5.61 7.97 0.15
CA ALA A 28 5.39 7.85 -1.30
C ALA A 28 4.74 6.50 -1.64
N ALA A 29 5.23 5.39 -1.08
CA ALA A 29 4.66 4.08 -1.25
C ALA A 29 3.22 3.98 -0.70
N ALA A 30 2.94 4.60 0.45
CA ALA A 30 1.61 4.63 1.03
C ALA A 30 0.62 5.43 0.17
N VAL A 31 1.03 6.59 -0.35
CA VAL A 31 0.21 7.43 -1.26
C VAL A 31 -0.06 6.70 -2.58
N GLN A 32 0.97 6.16 -3.21
CA GLN A 32 0.82 5.36 -4.43
C GLN A 32 -0.12 4.18 -4.21
N ALA A 33 -0.04 3.53 -3.05
CA ALA A 33 -0.94 2.42 -2.73
C ALA A 33 -2.40 2.86 -2.59
N VAL A 34 -2.71 4.08 -2.18
CA VAL A 34 -4.09 4.59 -2.21
C VAL A 34 -4.56 4.84 -3.64
N ILE A 35 -3.73 5.46 -4.48
CA ILE A 35 -4.04 5.77 -5.88
C ILE A 35 -4.33 4.48 -6.65
N GLU A 36 -3.38 3.55 -6.68
CA GLU A 36 -3.49 2.26 -7.38
C GLU A 36 -4.54 1.34 -6.74
N GLY A 37 -4.63 1.39 -5.43
CA GLY A 37 -5.58 0.61 -4.65
C GLY A 37 -7.03 0.99 -4.93
N GLU A 38 -7.33 2.28 -5.09
CA GLU A 38 -8.67 2.72 -5.46
C GLU A 38 -9.03 2.28 -6.88
N ALA A 39 -8.11 2.43 -7.84
CA ALA A 39 -8.33 1.98 -9.20
C ALA A 39 -8.56 0.46 -9.28
N THR A 40 -7.79 -0.31 -8.52
CA THR A 40 -7.94 -1.77 -8.40
C THR A 40 -9.27 -2.15 -7.74
N TYR A 41 -9.61 -1.51 -6.63
CA TYR A 41 -10.86 -1.76 -5.91
C TYR A 41 -12.08 -1.49 -6.79
N GLU A 42 -12.14 -0.33 -7.46
CA GLU A 42 -13.25 0.04 -8.33
C GLU A 42 -13.35 -0.88 -9.55
N GLN A 43 -12.23 -1.26 -10.14
CA GLN A 43 -12.22 -2.24 -11.23
C GLN A 43 -12.86 -3.56 -10.79
N VAL A 44 -12.46 -4.10 -9.65
CA VAL A 44 -13.00 -5.35 -9.11
C VAL A 44 -14.47 -5.20 -8.74
N PHE A 45 -14.85 -4.07 -8.13
CA PHE A 45 -16.23 -3.78 -7.77
C PHE A 45 -17.15 -3.78 -9.00
N ILE A 46 -16.74 -3.12 -10.08
CA ILE A 46 -17.49 -3.08 -11.35
C ILE A 46 -17.58 -4.46 -11.99
N MET A 47 -16.45 -5.20 -12.03
CA MET A 47 -16.44 -6.56 -12.59
C MET A 47 -17.34 -7.53 -11.81
N ALA A 48 -17.52 -7.30 -10.51
CA ALA A 48 -18.45 -8.05 -9.65
C ALA A 48 -19.91 -7.58 -9.76
N GLY A 49 -20.24 -6.73 -10.71
CA GLY A 49 -21.61 -6.27 -10.97
C GLY A 49 -22.01 -4.96 -10.30
N GLY A 50 -21.09 -4.25 -9.66
CA GLY A 50 -21.29 -2.86 -9.20
C GLY A 50 -22.29 -2.70 -8.06
N SER A 51 -22.70 -3.76 -7.36
CA SER A 51 -23.73 -3.69 -6.33
C SER A 51 -23.37 -4.48 -5.07
N GLY A 52 -23.67 -3.88 -3.92
CA GLY A 52 -23.67 -4.57 -2.64
C GLY A 52 -22.32 -4.88 -2.03
N ASN A 53 -22.26 -5.96 -1.27
CA ASN A 53 -21.08 -6.37 -0.56
C ASN A 53 -20.10 -7.10 -1.52
N LEU A 54 -19.08 -6.40 -2.00
CA LEU A 54 -18.05 -6.94 -2.89
C LEU A 54 -17.45 -8.24 -2.33
N ALA A 55 -17.18 -8.29 -1.03
CA ALA A 55 -16.61 -9.48 -0.39
C ALA A 55 -17.55 -10.70 -0.47
N ALA A 56 -18.88 -10.48 -0.47
CA ALA A 56 -19.86 -11.56 -0.61
C ALA A 56 -20.05 -12.03 -2.06
N GLN A 57 -19.67 -11.19 -3.03
CA GLN A 57 -19.83 -11.49 -4.47
C GLN A 57 -18.57 -12.12 -5.07
N LEU A 58 -17.43 -12.01 -4.42
CA LEU A 58 -16.20 -12.66 -4.87
C LEU A 58 -16.14 -14.11 -4.37
N PRO A 59 -16.08 -15.10 -5.24
CA PRO A 59 -15.85 -16.48 -4.83
C PRO A 59 -14.55 -16.59 -4.01
N GLY A 60 -14.64 -17.03 -2.75
CA GLY A 60 -13.51 -17.09 -1.84
C GLY A 60 -13.11 -15.74 -1.22
N GLY A 61 -13.88 -14.66 -1.47
CA GLY A 61 -13.69 -13.36 -0.84
C GLY A 61 -12.44 -12.61 -1.28
N TRP A 62 -12.05 -11.63 -0.47
CA TRP A 62 -10.90 -10.76 -0.72
C TRP A 62 -9.56 -11.52 -0.82
N GLU A 63 -9.37 -12.55 0.00
CA GLU A 63 -8.16 -13.37 -0.01
C GLU A 63 -7.97 -14.15 -1.32
N SER A 64 -9.06 -14.63 -1.92
CA SER A 64 -9.01 -15.27 -3.24
C SER A 64 -8.58 -14.29 -4.32
N MET A 65 -9.03 -13.04 -4.26
CA MET A 65 -8.61 -12.00 -5.19
C MET A 65 -7.11 -11.67 -5.05
N ARG A 66 -6.64 -11.52 -3.81
CA ARG A 66 -5.20 -11.32 -3.53
C ARG A 66 -4.36 -12.45 -4.12
N ALA A 67 -4.78 -13.69 -3.90
CA ALA A 67 -4.11 -14.87 -4.44
C ALA A 67 -4.10 -14.86 -5.98
N SER A 68 -5.21 -14.49 -6.61
CA SER A 68 -5.31 -14.42 -8.08
C SER A 68 -4.41 -13.36 -8.69
N ILE A 69 -4.32 -12.17 -8.06
CA ILE A 69 -3.40 -11.11 -8.51
C ILE A 69 -1.95 -11.61 -8.44
N ARG A 70 -1.57 -12.22 -7.31
CA ARG A 70 -0.23 -12.77 -7.11
C ARG A 70 0.08 -13.88 -8.09
N GLU A 71 -0.84 -14.81 -8.33
CA GLU A 71 -0.68 -15.91 -9.28
C GLU A 71 -0.51 -15.38 -10.72
N ALA A 72 -1.34 -14.43 -11.14
CA ALA A 72 -1.24 -13.83 -12.46
C ALA A 72 0.14 -13.19 -12.72
N GLN A 73 0.70 -12.54 -11.72
CA GLN A 73 2.03 -11.93 -11.81
C GLN A 73 3.16 -12.98 -11.77
N GLN A 74 3.04 -14.00 -10.94
CA GLN A 74 4.04 -15.08 -10.87
C GLN A 74 4.15 -15.89 -12.17
N ASN A 75 3.09 -15.95 -12.97
CA ASN A 75 3.10 -16.59 -14.27
C ASN A 75 3.81 -15.76 -15.37
N GLN A 76 4.29 -14.55 -15.06
CA GLN A 76 5.07 -13.72 -15.97
C GLN A 76 6.57 -13.98 -15.76
N PRO A 77 7.30 -14.47 -16.78
CA PRO A 77 8.70 -14.89 -16.61
C PRO A 77 9.65 -13.77 -16.14
N ILE A 78 9.44 -12.54 -16.62
CA ILE A 78 10.26 -11.39 -16.21
C ILE A 78 10.00 -11.05 -14.74
N PHE A 79 8.73 -10.96 -14.34
CA PHE A 79 8.35 -10.67 -12.97
C PHE A 79 8.85 -11.75 -11.99
N SER A 80 8.64 -13.01 -12.31
CA SER A 80 9.04 -14.14 -11.45
C SER A 80 10.57 -14.28 -11.30
N SER A 81 11.36 -13.74 -12.25
CA SER A 81 12.82 -13.71 -12.17
C SER A 81 13.38 -12.52 -11.38
N ALA A 82 12.55 -11.50 -11.09
CA ALA A 82 13.00 -10.34 -10.35
C ALA A 82 13.31 -10.69 -8.88
N PRO A 83 14.21 -9.94 -8.20
CA PRO A 83 14.39 -10.07 -6.76
C PRO A 83 13.06 -9.91 -6.01
N MET A 84 12.88 -10.67 -4.93
CA MET A 84 11.65 -10.68 -4.12
C MET A 84 11.23 -9.27 -3.69
N VAL A 85 12.17 -8.42 -3.30
CA VAL A 85 11.87 -7.04 -2.90
C VAL A 85 11.17 -6.27 -4.04
N ILE A 86 11.63 -6.44 -5.27
CA ILE A 86 11.01 -5.80 -6.44
C ILE A 86 9.61 -6.35 -6.68
N GLN A 87 9.44 -7.67 -6.60
CA GLN A 87 8.12 -8.29 -6.76
C GLN A 87 7.11 -7.77 -5.73
N GLU A 88 7.48 -7.74 -4.45
CA GLU A 88 6.61 -7.30 -3.38
C GLU A 88 6.31 -5.78 -3.46
N THR A 89 7.30 -4.96 -3.80
CA THR A 89 7.11 -3.52 -3.98
C THR A 89 6.14 -3.23 -5.14
N LEU A 90 6.24 -3.95 -6.24
CA LEU A 90 5.32 -3.81 -7.37
C LEU A 90 3.90 -4.30 -7.09
N LEU A 91 3.73 -5.29 -6.19
CA LEU A 91 2.41 -5.82 -5.83
C LEU A 91 1.73 -5.04 -4.70
N PHE A 92 2.51 -4.38 -3.86
CA PHE A 92 2.02 -3.71 -2.65
C PHE A 92 0.89 -2.70 -2.94
N PRO A 93 1.01 -1.78 -3.91
CA PRO A 93 -0.04 -0.82 -4.20
C PRO A 93 -1.37 -1.49 -4.59
N TYR A 94 -1.32 -2.51 -5.40
CA TYR A 94 -2.51 -3.19 -5.90
C TYR A 94 -3.19 -4.08 -4.84
N ILE A 95 -2.41 -4.76 -4.01
CA ILE A 95 -2.93 -5.71 -3.03
C ILE A 95 -3.27 -4.99 -1.71
N ASN A 96 -2.30 -4.31 -1.12
CA ASN A 96 -2.47 -3.67 0.19
C ASN A 96 -3.26 -2.37 0.06
N GLY A 97 -3.05 -1.62 -1.03
CA GLY A 97 -3.81 -0.43 -1.34
C GLY A 97 -5.30 -0.70 -1.54
N ALA A 98 -5.66 -1.70 -2.35
CA ALA A 98 -7.07 -2.03 -2.55
C ALA A 98 -7.73 -2.58 -1.27
N ASP A 99 -6.99 -3.29 -0.39
CA ASP A 99 -7.49 -3.69 0.92
C ASP A 99 -7.71 -2.48 1.84
N PHE A 100 -6.79 -1.53 1.84
CA PHE A 100 -6.95 -0.26 2.57
C PHE A 100 -8.20 0.49 2.08
N VAL A 101 -8.37 0.67 0.77
CA VAL A 101 -9.53 1.35 0.19
C VAL A 101 -10.84 0.65 0.56
N ARG A 102 -10.88 -0.69 0.52
CA ARG A 102 -12.02 -1.48 0.98
C ARG A 102 -12.37 -1.17 2.45
N ARG A 103 -11.37 -1.16 3.34
CA ARG A 103 -11.55 -0.85 4.76
C ARG A 103 -11.95 0.62 4.97
N PHE A 104 -11.34 1.53 4.21
CA PHE A 104 -11.67 2.95 4.25
C PHE A 104 -13.13 3.20 3.89
N LYS A 105 -13.60 2.67 2.76
CA LYS A 105 -14.99 2.83 2.31
C LYS A 105 -16.00 2.20 3.28
N ALA A 106 -15.63 1.12 3.96
CA ALA A 106 -16.46 0.51 4.99
C ALA A 106 -16.57 1.38 6.26
N GLN A 107 -15.47 2.01 6.69
CA GLN A 107 -15.43 2.81 7.92
C GLN A 107 -15.82 4.28 7.72
N ARG A 108 -15.62 4.81 6.50
CA ARG A 108 -15.92 6.21 6.13
C ARG A 108 -16.78 6.27 4.86
N PRO A 109 -18.04 5.77 4.90
CA PRO A 109 -18.89 5.74 3.72
C PRO A 109 -19.13 7.15 3.16
N GLY A 110 -19.01 7.29 1.85
CA GLY A 110 -19.20 8.58 1.15
C GLY A 110 -18.00 9.53 1.21
N LYS A 111 -16.87 9.12 1.80
CA LYS A 111 -15.61 9.86 1.72
C LYS A 111 -14.71 9.27 0.65
N LEU A 112 -13.85 10.11 0.06
CA LEU A 112 -12.84 9.68 -0.89
C LEU A 112 -11.55 9.33 -0.14
N PRO A 113 -10.89 8.21 -0.44
CA PRO A 113 -9.60 7.86 0.16
C PRO A 113 -8.54 8.94 -0.06
N LEU A 114 -8.56 9.60 -1.21
CA LEU A 114 -7.62 10.68 -1.57
C LEU A 114 -7.79 11.97 -0.75
N ASP A 115 -8.93 12.18 -0.08
CA ASP A 115 -9.14 13.31 0.83
C ASP A 115 -8.37 13.16 2.16
N SER A 116 -7.90 11.96 2.46
CA SER A 116 -7.24 11.65 3.74
C SER A 116 -6.22 10.53 3.53
N LEU A 117 -5.08 10.91 2.98
CA LEU A 117 -4.00 9.98 2.66
C LEU A 117 -3.28 9.48 3.92
N PRO A 118 -2.88 8.21 3.98
CA PRO A 118 -1.97 7.73 5.03
C PRO A 118 -0.60 8.39 4.89
N VAL A 119 0.07 8.57 6.01
CA VAL A 119 1.42 9.18 6.07
C VAL A 119 2.53 8.14 6.14
N SER A 120 2.19 6.86 6.23
CA SER A 120 3.14 5.75 6.28
C SER A 120 2.53 4.45 5.74
N THR A 121 3.37 3.50 5.38
CA THR A 121 2.91 2.15 5.04
C THR A 121 2.33 1.43 6.26
N GLU A 122 2.75 1.76 7.48
CA GLU A 122 2.14 1.26 8.72
C GLU A 122 0.66 1.66 8.79
N GLN A 123 0.34 2.95 8.60
CA GLN A 123 -1.05 3.41 8.58
C GLN A 123 -1.87 2.72 7.49
N LEU A 124 -1.26 2.46 6.34
CA LEU A 124 -1.94 1.75 5.26
C LEU A 124 -2.23 0.28 5.62
N MET A 125 -1.35 -0.37 6.37
CA MET A 125 -1.47 -1.79 6.72
C MET A 125 -2.31 -2.05 7.97
N HIS A 126 -2.39 -1.10 8.92
CA HIS A 126 -3.00 -1.30 10.22
C HIS A 126 -4.16 -0.34 10.49
N ASP A 127 -5.35 -0.89 10.76
CA ASP A 127 -6.55 -0.12 11.09
C ASP A 127 -6.36 0.77 12.33
N SER A 128 -5.68 0.25 13.36
CA SER A 128 -5.42 1.01 14.59
C SER A 128 -4.53 2.23 14.36
N ALA A 129 -3.55 2.12 13.47
CA ALA A 129 -2.63 3.20 13.14
C ALA A 129 -3.31 4.31 12.32
N TYR A 130 -4.29 3.97 11.45
CA TYR A 130 -4.95 4.96 10.61
C TYR A 130 -6.32 5.42 11.13
N PHE A 131 -7.19 4.49 11.55
CA PHE A 131 -8.57 4.80 11.97
C PHE A 131 -8.70 4.96 13.49
N GLY A 132 -7.63 4.77 14.23
CA GLY A 132 -7.59 4.90 15.67
C GLY A 132 -7.97 6.32 16.13
N LYS A 133 -8.37 6.45 17.41
CA LYS A 133 -8.68 7.76 18.01
C LYS A 133 -7.50 8.73 17.92
N HIS A 134 -6.30 8.23 17.97
CA HIS A 134 -5.04 8.93 17.78
C HIS A 134 -4.29 8.17 16.68
N PRO A 135 -4.35 8.65 15.41
CA PRO A 135 -3.58 8.04 14.35
C PRO A 135 -2.09 8.01 14.69
N ASP A 136 -1.44 6.92 14.37
CA ASP A 136 -0.01 6.76 14.56
C ASP A 136 0.74 7.53 13.48
N VAL A 137 1.58 8.46 13.87
CA VAL A 137 2.37 9.29 12.97
C VAL A 137 3.83 8.96 13.22
N PRO A 138 4.61 8.59 12.20
CA PRO A 138 6.01 8.23 12.36
C PRO A 138 6.81 9.28 13.12
N SER A 139 7.66 8.84 14.04
CA SER A 139 8.59 9.70 14.75
C SER A 139 9.69 10.18 13.81
N GLU A 140 9.94 11.48 13.80
CA GLU A 140 11.05 12.06 13.02
C GLU A 140 12.39 11.77 13.71
N ILE A 141 13.27 11.05 13.02
CA ILE A 141 14.60 10.68 13.50
C ILE A 141 15.64 11.62 12.89
N ALA A 142 16.17 12.54 13.69
CA ALA A 142 17.27 13.39 13.24
C ALA A 142 18.60 12.64 13.26
N LEU A 143 19.16 12.38 12.09
CA LEU A 143 20.48 11.77 11.98
C LEU A 143 21.61 12.81 12.20
N PRO A 144 22.73 12.41 12.81
CA PRO A 144 23.90 13.30 12.89
C PRO A 144 24.50 13.53 11.49
N PRO A 145 25.12 14.70 11.24
CA PRO A 145 25.77 14.96 9.96
C PRO A 145 26.83 13.89 9.64
N ILE A 146 26.66 13.22 8.52
CA ILE A 146 27.57 12.18 8.03
C ILE A 146 28.21 12.69 6.73
N ALA A 147 29.54 12.71 6.65
CA ALA A 147 30.23 13.12 5.43
C ALA A 147 30.03 12.09 4.31
N GLY A 148 29.72 12.57 3.10
CA GLY A 148 29.57 11.72 1.92
C GLY A 148 28.21 11.02 1.81
N VAL A 149 27.19 11.49 2.53
CA VAL A 149 25.78 11.05 2.31
C VAL A 149 25.41 11.33 0.85
N VAL A 150 24.92 10.31 0.18
CA VAL A 150 24.46 10.38 -1.21
C VAL A 150 22.93 10.52 -1.26
N ASP A 151 22.25 9.88 -0.33
CA ASP A 151 20.81 9.88 -0.21
C ASP A 151 20.41 9.71 1.26
N GLU A 152 19.29 10.31 1.66
CA GLU A 152 18.69 10.16 2.98
C GLU A 152 17.20 9.94 2.78
N ASN A 153 16.70 8.84 3.35
CA ASN A 153 15.33 8.41 3.13
C ASN A 153 14.86 7.53 4.29
N ASN A 154 13.57 7.28 4.40
CA ASN A 154 13.01 6.35 5.36
C ASN A 154 12.64 5.01 4.73
N PHE A 155 12.60 3.97 5.54
CA PHE A 155 12.40 2.59 5.10
C PHE A 155 10.96 2.11 5.31
N GLY A 156 10.30 2.62 6.32
CA GLY A 156 8.94 2.30 6.68
C GLY A 156 8.73 0.88 7.22
N GLU A 157 7.53 0.59 7.69
CA GLU A 157 7.20 -0.77 8.16
C GLU A 157 7.26 -1.79 7.02
N PHE A 158 6.75 -1.43 5.84
CA PHE A 158 6.77 -2.34 4.69
C PHE A 158 8.18 -2.69 4.26
N GLY A 159 9.05 -1.70 4.09
CA GLY A 159 10.47 -1.91 3.75
C GLY A 159 11.21 -2.73 4.81
N THR A 160 11.02 -2.39 6.10
CA THR A 160 11.57 -3.15 7.22
C THR A 160 11.12 -4.62 7.20
N ARG A 161 9.85 -4.88 6.93
CA ARG A 161 9.31 -6.24 6.77
C ARG A 161 9.99 -7.01 5.65
N LEU A 162 10.17 -6.39 4.48
CA LEU A 162 10.85 -7.00 3.34
C LEU A 162 12.33 -7.30 3.65
N PHE A 163 13.01 -6.35 4.27
CA PHE A 163 14.41 -6.52 4.70
C PHE A 163 14.56 -7.70 5.66
N LEU A 164 13.73 -7.76 6.70
CA LEU A 164 13.74 -8.85 7.67
C LEU A 164 13.42 -10.19 7.00
N PHE A 165 12.42 -10.25 6.12
CA PHE A 165 12.09 -11.47 5.39
C PHE A 165 13.24 -11.94 4.47
N ARG A 166 13.91 -11.01 3.79
CA ARG A 166 15.06 -11.33 2.95
C ARG A 166 16.14 -12.09 3.72
N HIS A 167 16.35 -11.73 4.98
CA HIS A 167 17.40 -12.30 5.83
C HIS A 167 16.95 -13.51 6.66
N THR A 168 15.72 -13.49 7.18
CA THR A 168 15.20 -14.56 8.04
C THR A 168 14.60 -15.72 7.26
N LYS A 169 14.04 -15.46 6.06
CA LYS A 169 13.19 -16.39 5.29
C LYS A 169 11.95 -16.86 6.04
N ASP A 170 11.57 -16.14 7.09
CA ASP A 170 10.43 -16.43 7.97
C ASP A 170 9.48 -15.22 7.91
N GLN A 171 8.35 -15.41 7.21
CA GLN A 171 7.35 -14.37 6.99
C GLN A 171 6.69 -13.93 8.30
N ASP A 172 6.27 -14.88 9.12
CA ASP A 172 5.57 -14.58 10.36
C ASP A 172 6.49 -13.84 11.37
N ARG A 173 7.75 -14.23 11.41
CA ARG A 173 8.75 -13.55 12.23
C ARG A 173 9.01 -12.13 11.74
N SER A 174 9.09 -11.94 10.43
CA SER A 174 9.33 -10.63 9.83
C SER A 174 8.15 -9.69 10.06
N ILE A 175 6.92 -10.17 9.91
CA ILE A 175 5.70 -9.41 10.22
C ILE A 175 5.69 -8.99 11.69
N ARG A 176 5.92 -9.92 12.62
CA ARG A 176 5.92 -9.60 14.07
C ARG A 176 7.03 -8.62 14.45
N ALA A 177 8.18 -8.71 13.80
CA ALA A 177 9.33 -7.88 14.14
C ALA A 177 9.29 -6.48 13.52
N SER A 178 8.55 -6.29 12.41
CA SER A 178 8.32 -4.97 11.81
C SER A 178 7.10 -4.27 12.39
N ASN A 179 6.20 -5.01 13.01
CA ASN A 179 4.97 -4.47 13.57
C ASN A 179 5.28 -3.53 14.76
N GLY A 180 4.73 -2.33 14.73
CA GLY A 180 5.04 -1.26 15.68
C GLY A 180 6.31 -0.48 15.30
N TRP A 181 6.64 -0.44 14.03
CA TRP A 181 7.57 0.54 13.48
C TRP A 181 7.05 1.96 13.75
N ASP A 182 7.89 2.86 14.22
CA ASP A 182 7.50 4.22 14.64
C ASP A 182 8.44 5.30 14.05
N GLY A 183 9.16 4.97 12.99
CA GLY A 183 10.09 5.86 12.31
C GLY A 183 11.52 5.29 12.19
N ASP A 184 12.25 5.76 11.17
CA ASP A 184 13.64 5.39 10.89
C ASP A 184 14.39 6.53 10.18
#